data_b8ce16aa62d24696741f69af63579b45
#
_entry.id   b8ce16aa62d24696741f69af63579b45
#
_cell.length_a   1.000
_cell.length_b   1.000
_cell.length_c   1.000
_cell.angle_alpha   90.00
_cell.angle_beta   90.00
_cell.angle_gamma   90.00
#
_symmetry.space_group_name_H-M   'P 1'
#
loop_
_entity.id
_entity.type
_entity.pdbx_description
1 polymer ?
#
loop_
_entity_poly.entity_id
_entity_poly.type
_entity_poly.pdbx_seq_one_letter_code
_entity_poly.pdbx_strand_id
1 'polypeptide(L)'
;MDVEILTMKTTGDKILDRTLDKIGGKGLFVKELDRALLEGRSQLSVHSLKDMPMEVPEKLPILAFSKREDVRDVLVLPKGCDVLDPLKPIGCSSLRRKLQLKEIYPDMQVKSIRGNLQTRLEKLDSGEYSALVLAAAGLKRLGLENRISRYFDTEEMIPAAGQGILAVQGIDGLDYEFLKGYDDLQAHQAATAERAFVKYLNGGCTSPVAAYGEIKDGQLKLTGLYYEEKTGHYLKGYKTGNPSDAEKLGTSLAKELQERCKVEYKESGLQEDNKKEPGKVWLVGAGPGDVGLFTMKGAQVLEQADVVVYDSLVGQGILTRIPASAKLINVGKTCWPPYYVPGED
;
A
#
# COMPACT_ATOMS: atom_id res chain seq x y z
N MET A 1 -18.27 34.40 2.37
CA MET A 1 -16.82 34.13 2.46
C MET A 1 -16.35 33.79 1.06
N ASP A 2 -15.41 34.55 0.51
CA ASP A 2 -14.85 34.23 -0.80
C ASP A 2 -13.73 33.19 -0.61
N VAL A 3 -13.72 32.17 -1.47
CA VAL A 3 -12.77 31.05 -1.41
C VAL A 3 -12.06 30.96 -2.75
N GLU A 4 -10.73 31.01 -2.70
CA GLU A 4 -9.89 30.73 -3.85
C GLU A 4 -9.34 29.29 -3.75
N ILE A 5 -9.43 28.52 -4.85
CA ILE A 5 -8.95 27.15 -4.91
C ILE A 5 -7.56 27.10 -5.53
N LEU A 6 -6.56 26.75 -4.71
CA LEU A 6 -5.20 26.50 -5.17
C LEU A 6 -4.97 25.01 -5.40
N THR A 7 -4.77 24.60 -6.63
CA THR A 7 -4.49 23.19 -6.98
C THR A 7 -3.00 22.94 -7.14
N MET A 8 -2.51 21.80 -6.65
CA MET A 8 -1.10 21.42 -6.71
C MET A 8 -0.95 19.96 -7.17
N LYS A 9 0.11 19.68 -7.93
CA LYS A 9 0.51 18.31 -8.24
C LYS A 9 1.52 17.85 -7.20
N THR A 10 1.17 16.80 -6.47
CA THR A 10 2.04 16.21 -5.44
C THR A 10 3.11 15.29 -6.04
N THR A 11 4.14 14.96 -5.26
CA THR A 11 5.15 13.97 -5.65
C THR A 11 4.50 12.62 -5.95
N GLY A 12 3.48 12.22 -5.17
CA GLY A 12 2.72 11.00 -5.41
C GLY A 12 1.97 10.97 -6.75
N ASP A 13 1.54 12.13 -7.25
CA ASP A 13 0.89 12.26 -8.58
C ASP A 13 1.89 12.18 -9.73
N LYS A 14 3.15 12.58 -9.49
CA LYS A 14 4.19 12.62 -10.54
C LYS A 14 4.84 11.26 -10.77
N ILE A 15 4.96 10.43 -9.72
CA ILE A 15 5.64 9.12 -9.82
C ILE A 15 4.63 8.06 -10.24
N LEU A 16 4.62 7.68 -11.51
CA LEU A 16 3.70 6.71 -12.09
C LEU A 16 4.35 5.36 -12.42
N ASP A 17 5.69 5.29 -12.46
CA ASP A 17 6.50 4.15 -12.91
C ASP A 17 6.81 3.12 -11.82
N ARG A 18 6.64 3.47 -10.55
CA ARG A 18 6.93 2.60 -9.38
C ARG A 18 5.73 2.45 -8.47
N THR A 19 5.64 1.32 -7.77
CA THR A 19 4.60 1.08 -6.76
C THR A 19 4.90 1.86 -5.47
N LEU A 20 3.86 2.31 -4.74
CA LEU A 20 3.99 3.16 -3.54
C LEU A 20 4.82 2.51 -2.42
N ASP A 21 4.74 1.18 -2.30
CA ASP A 21 5.52 0.37 -1.37
C ASP A 21 7.04 0.43 -1.63
N LYS A 22 7.45 0.62 -2.90
CA LYS A 22 8.86 0.73 -3.31
C LYS A 22 9.44 2.14 -3.23
N ILE A 23 8.60 3.16 -3.10
CA ILE A 23 9.05 4.57 -3.09
C ILE A 23 9.51 5.01 -1.68
N GLY A 24 9.09 4.31 -0.62
CA GLY A 24 9.65 4.47 0.73
C GLY A 24 9.55 5.86 1.34
N GLY A 25 8.48 6.62 1.12
CA GLY A 25 8.32 7.97 1.68
C GLY A 25 6.99 8.16 2.40
N LYS A 26 7.00 8.46 3.71
CA LYS A 26 5.81 8.94 4.42
C LYS A 26 5.39 10.29 3.84
N GLY A 27 4.11 10.48 3.56
CA GLY A 27 3.55 11.78 3.17
C GLY A 27 3.75 12.19 1.70
N LEU A 28 3.85 11.26 0.75
CA LEU A 28 4.02 11.56 -0.69
C LEU A 28 2.90 12.42 -1.29
N PHE A 29 1.74 12.47 -0.68
CA PHE A 29 0.57 13.21 -1.14
C PHE A 29 0.29 14.48 -0.32
N VAL A 30 1.05 14.73 0.76
CA VAL A 30 0.77 15.86 1.66
C VAL A 30 1.90 16.89 1.72
N LYS A 31 3.14 16.54 1.39
CA LYS A 31 4.32 17.41 1.57
C LYS A 31 4.23 18.77 0.89
N GLU A 32 3.73 18.82 -0.34
CA GLU A 32 3.58 20.06 -1.09
C GLU A 32 2.48 20.95 -0.50
N LEU A 33 1.40 20.32 0.02
CA LEU A 33 0.32 21.02 0.67
C LEU A 33 0.75 21.53 2.05
N ASP A 34 1.43 20.70 2.86
CA ASP A 34 2.01 21.10 4.14
C ASP A 34 2.94 22.30 3.98
N ARG A 35 3.80 22.27 2.95
CA ARG A 35 4.69 23.38 2.62
C ARG A 35 3.93 24.64 2.23
N ALA A 36 2.84 24.51 1.47
CA ALA A 36 2.01 25.64 1.08
C ALA A 36 1.34 26.32 2.28
N LEU A 37 0.89 25.52 3.27
CA LEU A 37 0.38 26.04 4.54
C LEU A 37 1.46 26.79 5.30
N LEU A 38 2.65 26.18 5.51
CA LEU A 38 3.75 26.79 6.27
C LEU A 38 4.30 28.05 5.60
N GLU A 39 4.27 28.16 4.27
CA GLU A 39 4.68 29.33 3.51
C GLU A 39 3.57 30.40 3.40
N GLY A 40 2.38 30.15 3.94
CA GLY A 40 1.24 31.06 3.86
C GLY A 40 0.62 31.20 2.47
N ARG A 41 0.92 30.28 1.54
CA ARG A 41 0.34 30.26 0.18
C ARG A 41 -1.10 29.73 0.19
N SER A 42 -1.47 28.96 1.17
CA SER A 42 -2.83 28.52 1.44
C SER A 42 -3.12 28.63 2.94
N GLN A 43 -4.37 28.82 3.31
CA GLN A 43 -4.82 28.84 4.71
C GLN A 43 -5.31 27.48 5.17
N LEU A 44 -5.84 26.67 4.23
CA LEU A 44 -6.35 25.34 4.48
C LEU A 44 -5.86 24.37 3.39
N SER A 45 -5.74 23.11 3.77
CA SER A 45 -5.56 22.00 2.84
C SER A 45 -6.64 20.95 3.04
N VAL A 46 -7.18 20.42 1.94
CA VAL A 46 -8.23 19.39 1.98
C VAL A 46 -7.66 18.08 1.45
N HIS A 47 -7.81 17.02 2.24
CA HIS A 47 -7.25 15.71 1.95
C HIS A 47 -8.31 14.61 1.99
N SER A 48 -8.13 13.56 1.22
CA SER A 48 -8.77 12.28 1.56
C SER A 48 -8.10 11.74 2.81
N LEU A 49 -8.83 11.58 3.91
CA LEU A 49 -8.25 11.19 5.20
C LEU A 49 -7.46 9.87 5.15
N LYS A 50 -7.92 8.91 4.35
CA LYS A 50 -7.23 7.62 4.15
C LYS A 50 -5.83 7.73 3.55
N ASP A 51 -5.53 8.83 2.86
CA ASP A 51 -4.25 9.08 2.18
C ASP A 51 -3.31 9.93 3.04
N MET A 52 -3.80 10.45 4.19
CA MET A 52 -2.99 11.17 5.16
C MET A 52 -2.13 10.22 6.00
N PRO A 53 -0.92 10.63 6.39
CA PRO A 53 -0.11 9.88 7.35
C PRO A 53 -0.86 9.72 8.68
N MET A 54 -0.60 8.59 9.39
CA MET A 54 -1.21 8.35 10.70
C MET A 54 -0.76 9.38 11.75
N GLU A 55 0.43 9.95 11.58
CA GLU A 55 0.94 11.07 12.38
C GLU A 55 1.02 12.30 11.51
N VAL A 56 0.40 13.37 11.97
CA VAL A 56 0.45 14.70 11.35
C VAL A 56 1.37 15.61 12.16
N PRO A 57 2.05 16.60 11.52
CA PRO A 57 2.86 17.56 12.26
C PRO A 57 2.02 18.35 13.26
N GLU A 58 2.54 18.58 14.47
CA GLU A 58 1.85 19.35 15.53
C GLU A 58 1.43 20.74 15.05
N LYS A 59 2.27 21.39 14.22
CA LYS A 59 1.97 22.71 13.66
C LYS A 59 0.88 22.71 12.58
N LEU A 60 0.49 21.55 12.09
CA LEU A 60 -0.47 21.38 11.00
C LEU A 60 -1.53 20.33 11.39
N PRO A 61 -2.34 20.60 12.45
CA PRO A 61 -3.37 19.67 12.90
C PRO A 61 -4.48 19.49 11.85
N ILE A 62 -5.19 18.38 11.96
CA ILE A 62 -6.49 18.24 11.31
C ILE A 62 -7.50 19.04 12.12
N LEU A 63 -8.14 20.00 11.48
CA LEU A 63 -9.06 20.96 12.10
C LEU A 63 -10.52 20.48 12.07
N ALA A 64 -10.87 19.74 11.02
CA ALA A 64 -12.24 19.25 10.83
C ALA A 64 -12.27 18.01 9.94
N PHE A 65 -13.30 17.18 10.14
CA PHE A 65 -13.64 16.04 9.33
C PHE A 65 -14.99 16.25 8.65
N SER A 66 -15.08 15.97 7.36
CA SER A 66 -16.38 15.99 6.68
C SER A 66 -17.31 14.89 7.20
N LYS A 67 -18.61 15.08 7.03
CA LYS A 67 -19.54 13.96 7.05
C LYS A 67 -19.03 12.85 6.14
N ARG A 68 -19.14 11.59 6.58
CA ARG A 68 -18.63 10.44 5.87
C ARG A 68 -19.49 10.14 4.65
N GLU A 69 -18.87 10.05 3.47
CA GLU A 69 -19.47 9.54 2.25
C GLU A 69 -19.41 8.01 2.26
N ASP A 70 -20.06 7.36 1.29
CA ASP A 70 -20.09 5.90 1.15
C ASP A 70 -18.68 5.29 1.28
N VAL A 71 -18.50 4.53 2.35
CA VAL A 71 -17.20 3.97 2.77
C VAL A 71 -16.80 2.76 1.95
N ARG A 72 -17.74 2.15 1.23
CA ARG A 72 -17.52 0.88 0.56
C ARG A 72 -16.49 0.95 -0.55
N ASP A 73 -15.83 -0.15 -0.75
CA ASP A 73 -15.12 -0.43 -2.01
C ASP A 73 -16.12 -0.95 -3.05
N VAL A 74 -15.81 -0.72 -4.31
CA VAL A 74 -16.69 -1.08 -5.42
C VAL A 74 -15.92 -1.74 -6.56
N LEU A 75 -16.59 -2.63 -7.27
CA LEU A 75 -16.12 -3.20 -8.53
C LEU A 75 -16.67 -2.36 -9.69
N VAL A 76 -15.80 -2.03 -10.63
CA VAL A 76 -16.15 -1.32 -11.86
C VAL A 76 -15.72 -2.18 -13.03
N LEU A 77 -16.67 -2.54 -13.89
CA LEU A 77 -16.42 -3.29 -15.13
C LEU A 77 -16.14 -2.32 -16.31
N PRO A 78 -15.55 -2.80 -17.42
CA PRO A 78 -15.45 -2.02 -18.64
C PRO A 78 -16.86 -1.60 -19.14
N LYS A 79 -16.94 -0.50 -19.87
CA LYS A 79 -18.20 -0.07 -20.47
C LYS A 79 -18.80 -1.16 -21.37
N GLY A 80 -20.09 -1.43 -21.16
CA GLY A 80 -20.82 -2.44 -21.94
C GLY A 80 -20.53 -3.89 -21.55
N CYS A 81 -19.82 -4.13 -20.42
CA CYS A 81 -19.59 -5.45 -19.87
C CYS A 81 -20.35 -5.62 -18.56
N ASP A 82 -21.01 -6.78 -18.41
CA ASP A 82 -21.79 -7.12 -17.21
C ASP A 82 -21.14 -8.25 -16.38
N VAL A 83 -20.08 -8.87 -16.89
CA VAL A 83 -19.39 -9.99 -16.25
C VAL A 83 -17.87 -9.80 -16.25
N LEU A 84 -17.20 -10.45 -15.30
CA LEU A 84 -15.74 -10.52 -15.26
C LEU A 84 -15.19 -11.41 -16.38
N ASP A 85 -14.14 -10.95 -17.03
CA ASP A 85 -13.36 -11.75 -17.99
C ASP A 85 -12.25 -12.51 -17.20
N PRO A 86 -12.31 -13.83 -17.06
CA PRO A 86 -11.35 -14.59 -16.27
C PRO A 86 -9.92 -14.60 -16.85
N LEU A 87 -9.78 -14.20 -18.12
CA LEU A 87 -8.47 -14.13 -18.79
C LEU A 87 -7.74 -12.81 -18.53
N LYS A 88 -8.41 -11.82 -17.94
CA LYS A 88 -7.85 -10.51 -17.64
C LYS A 88 -7.78 -10.25 -16.14
N PRO A 89 -6.77 -9.50 -15.66
CA PRO A 89 -6.61 -9.25 -14.23
C PRO A 89 -7.62 -8.21 -13.71
N ILE A 90 -7.91 -8.27 -12.41
CA ILE A 90 -8.55 -7.17 -11.68
C ILE A 90 -7.48 -6.12 -11.36
N GLY A 91 -7.72 -4.86 -11.72
CA GLY A 91 -6.83 -3.73 -11.47
C GLY A 91 -6.97 -3.21 -10.03
N CYS A 92 -5.93 -3.41 -9.21
CA CYS A 92 -5.90 -2.94 -7.83
C CYS A 92 -4.47 -2.76 -7.33
N SER A 93 -4.13 -1.58 -6.76
CA SER A 93 -2.79 -1.32 -6.20
C SER A 93 -2.73 -1.41 -4.68
N SER A 94 -3.87 -1.40 -3.98
CA SER A 94 -3.93 -1.48 -2.53
C SER A 94 -3.69 -2.91 -2.04
N LEU A 95 -2.68 -3.10 -1.17
CA LEU A 95 -2.39 -4.41 -0.56
C LEU A 95 -3.58 -4.90 0.27
N ARG A 96 -4.25 -4.01 1.00
CA ARG A 96 -5.47 -4.30 1.76
C ARG A 96 -6.57 -4.92 0.87
N ARG A 97 -6.83 -4.32 -0.29
CA ARG A 97 -7.82 -4.85 -1.24
C ARG A 97 -7.35 -6.15 -1.88
N LYS A 98 -6.08 -6.23 -2.28
CA LYS A 98 -5.51 -7.44 -2.88
C LYS A 98 -5.65 -8.65 -1.97
N LEU A 99 -5.42 -8.46 -0.66
CA LEU A 99 -5.57 -9.52 0.34
C LEU A 99 -7.01 -10.04 0.37
N GLN A 100 -7.99 -9.14 0.47
CA GLN A 100 -9.40 -9.49 0.56
C GLN A 100 -9.98 -10.00 -0.77
N LEU A 101 -9.48 -9.48 -1.91
CA LEU A 101 -9.88 -9.98 -3.23
C LEU A 101 -9.51 -11.45 -3.45
N LYS A 102 -8.45 -11.95 -2.82
CA LYS A 102 -8.10 -13.38 -2.89
C LYS A 102 -9.15 -14.30 -2.26
N GLU A 103 -9.89 -13.81 -1.26
CA GLU A 103 -11.02 -14.54 -0.68
C GLU A 103 -12.25 -14.47 -1.59
N ILE A 104 -12.52 -13.30 -2.16
CA ILE A 104 -13.75 -13.01 -2.94
C ILE A 104 -13.64 -13.61 -4.35
N TYR A 105 -12.46 -13.51 -4.96
CA TYR A 105 -12.16 -13.97 -6.32
C TYR A 105 -10.85 -14.76 -6.35
N PRO A 106 -10.80 -15.99 -5.78
CA PRO A 106 -9.56 -16.76 -5.62
C PRO A 106 -8.87 -17.08 -6.96
N ASP A 107 -9.64 -17.27 -8.03
CA ASP A 107 -9.13 -17.64 -9.35
C ASP A 107 -8.71 -16.45 -10.21
N MET A 108 -8.99 -15.21 -9.76
CA MET A 108 -8.68 -14.02 -10.54
C MET A 108 -7.28 -13.48 -10.23
N GLN A 109 -6.53 -13.17 -11.27
CA GLN A 109 -5.29 -12.43 -11.10
C GLN A 109 -5.56 -10.97 -10.70
N VAL A 110 -4.76 -10.43 -9.77
CA VAL A 110 -4.83 -9.03 -9.36
C VAL A 110 -3.54 -8.31 -9.76
N LYS A 111 -3.65 -7.33 -10.67
CA LYS A 111 -2.51 -6.55 -11.18
C LYS A 111 -2.59 -5.10 -10.68
N SER A 112 -1.44 -4.53 -10.36
CA SER A 112 -1.37 -3.12 -9.97
C SER A 112 -1.74 -2.19 -11.11
N ILE A 113 -2.50 -1.13 -10.79
CA ILE A 113 -2.87 -0.07 -11.72
C ILE A 113 -2.53 1.30 -11.12
N ARG A 114 -1.94 2.19 -11.90
CA ARG A 114 -1.52 3.53 -11.51
C ARG A 114 -2.21 4.59 -12.36
N GLY A 115 -2.23 5.82 -11.83
CA GLY A 115 -2.89 6.97 -12.42
C GLY A 115 -4.01 7.51 -11.53
N ASN A 116 -4.54 8.67 -11.89
CA ASN A 116 -5.75 9.21 -11.28
C ASN A 116 -6.98 8.35 -11.68
N LEU A 117 -8.15 8.69 -11.16
CA LEU A 117 -9.36 7.91 -11.39
C LEU A 117 -9.72 7.83 -12.89
N GLN A 118 -9.62 8.94 -13.62
CA GLN A 118 -9.92 8.99 -15.06
C GLN A 118 -8.96 8.09 -15.85
N THR A 119 -7.66 8.23 -15.65
CA THR A 119 -6.64 7.38 -16.30
C THR A 119 -6.85 5.90 -16.02
N ARG A 120 -7.29 5.54 -14.80
CA ARG A 120 -7.60 4.13 -14.48
C ARG A 120 -8.83 3.65 -15.22
N LEU A 121 -9.87 4.46 -15.32
CA LEU A 121 -11.08 4.11 -16.09
C LEU A 121 -10.79 4.00 -17.59
N GLU A 122 -9.92 4.85 -18.15
CA GLU A 122 -9.47 4.74 -19.53
C GLU A 122 -8.75 3.40 -19.79
N LYS A 123 -7.83 2.99 -18.91
CA LYS A 123 -7.15 1.69 -18.97
C LYS A 123 -8.11 0.50 -18.84
N LEU A 124 -9.14 0.64 -18.02
CA LEU A 124 -10.22 -0.36 -17.92
C LEU A 124 -10.98 -0.47 -19.24
N ASP A 125 -11.42 0.66 -19.76
CA ASP A 125 -12.24 0.72 -20.98
C ASP A 125 -11.44 0.36 -22.26
N SER A 126 -10.09 0.47 -22.23
CA SER A 126 -9.21 -0.05 -23.29
C SER A 126 -9.03 -1.57 -23.26
N GLY A 127 -9.57 -2.24 -22.22
CA GLY A 127 -9.55 -3.69 -22.12
C GLY A 127 -8.28 -4.29 -21.49
N GLU A 128 -7.44 -3.47 -20.84
CA GLU A 128 -6.26 -3.98 -20.11
C GLU A 128 -6.64 -4.78 -18.86
N TYR A 129 -7.81 -4.55 -18.29
CA TYR A 129 -8.31 -5.14 -17.05
C TYR A 129 -9.71 -5.68 -17.21
N SER A 130 -10.02 -6.75 -16.47
CA SER A 130 -11.38 -7.29 -16.36
C SER A 130 -12.28 -6.38 -15.52
N ALA A 131 -11.73 -5.81 -14.47
CA ALA A 131 -12.40 -4.88 -13.57
C ALA A 131 -11.40 -4.01 -12.83
N LEU A 132 -11.88 -2.95 -12.18
CA LEU A 132 -11.14 -2.19 -11.18
C LEU A 132 -11.82 -2.26 -9.82
N VAL A 133 -11.03 -2.24 -8.74
CA VAL A 133 -11.55 -2.01 -7.39
C VAL A 133 -11.19 -0.60 -6.93
N LEU A 134 -12.23 0.20 -6.71
CA LEU A 134 -12.15 1.62 -6.38
C LEU A 134 -12.94 1.91 -5.10
N ALA A 135 -12.79 3.12 -4.52
CA ALA A 135 -13.64 3.59 -3.43
C ALA A 135 -14.89 4.28 -3.98
N ALA A 136 -16.07 3.91 -3.51
CA ALA A 136 -17.34 4.52 -3.90
C ALA A 136 -17.32 6.04 -3.78
N ALA A 137 -16.84 6.56 -2.65
CA ALA A 137 -16.74 8.00 -2.39
C ALA A 137 -15.98 8.77 -3.50
N GLY A 138 -14.95 8.16 -4.09
CA GLY A 138 -14.21 8.80 -5.18
C GLY A 138 -15.01 8.92 -6.47
N LEU A 139 -15.76 7.87 -6.82
CA LEU A 139 -16.66 7.90 -8.00
C LEU A 139 -17.82 8.85 -7.79
N LYS A 140 -18.46 8.84 -6.62
CA LYS A 140 -19.58 9.72 -6.27
C LYS A 140 -19.19 11.20 -6.36
N ARG A 141 -18.03 11.57 -5.81
CA ARG A 141 -17.53 12.96 -5.88
C ARG A 141 -17.29 13.46 -7.30
N LEU A 142 -17.07 12.56 -8.25
CA LEU A 142 -16.90 12.89 -9.67
C LEU A 142 -18.18 12.68 -10.51
N GLY A 143 -19.31 12.34 -9.90
CA GLY A 143 -20.56 12.04 -10.61
C GLY A 143 -20.49 10.80 -11.50
N LEU A 144 -19.67 9.80 -11.10
CA LEU A 144 -19.41 8.57 -11.85
C LEU A 144 -20.02 7.33 -11.20
N GLU A 145 -21.09 7.49 -10.39
CA GLU A 145 -21.77 6.38 -9.72
C GLU A 145 -22.34 5.35 -10.72
N ASN A 146 -22.75 5.79 -11.88
CA ASN A 146 -23.24 4.94 -12.96
C ASN A 146 -22.20 3.95 -13.51
N ARG A 147 -20.91 4.12 -13.15
CA ARG A 147 -19.83 3.20 -13.48
C ARG A 147 -19.70 2.06 -12.48
N ILE A 148 -20.39 2.12 -11.34
CA ILE A 148 -20.29 1.10 -10.29
C ILE A 148 -21.12 -0.12 -10.71
N SER A 149 -20.45 -1.26 -10.86
CA SER A 149 -21.10 -2.52 -11.21
C SER A 149 -21.50 -3.33 -9.98
N ARG A 150 -20.72 -3.24 -8.88
CA ARG A 150 -20.98 -3.93 -7.62
C ARG A 150 -20.42 -3.14 -6.44
N TYR A 151 -21.20 -3.08 -5.36
CA TYR A 151 -20.69 -2.63 -4.06
C TYR A 151 -20.28 -3.85 -3.24
N PHE A 152 -19.11 -3.79 -2.59
CA PHE A 152 -18.70 -4.78 -1.59
C PHE A 152 -19.25 -4.38 -0.23
N ASP A 153 -19.84 -5.31 0.51
CA ASP A 153 -20.21 -5.07 1.89
C ASP A 153 -18.97 -4.83 2.74
N THR A 154 -19.11 -4.01 3.81
CA THR A 154 -17.98 -3.65 4.68
C THR A 154 -17.42 -4.84 5.46
N GLU A 155 -18.17 -5.95 5.60
CA GLU A 155 -17.71 -7.20 6.19
C GLU A 155 -16.97 -8.07 5.15
N GLU A 156 -17.39 -8.01 3.89
CA GLU A 156 -16.74 -8.69 2.77
C GLU A 156 -15.37 -8.04 2.45
N MET A 157 -15.37 -6.72 2.34
CA MET A 157 -14.16 -5.94 2.09
C MET A 157 -14.06 -4.78 3.08
N ILE A 158 -13.36 -5.01 4.19
CA ILE A 158 -13.17 -3.99 5.22
C ILE A 158 -12.44 -2.77 4.61
N PRO A 159 -13.01 -1.56 4.73
CA PRO A 159 -12.45 -0.35 4.14
C PRO A 159 -11.11 0.07 4.74
N ALA A 160 -10.43 1.02 4.09
CA ALA A 160 -9.27 1.68 4.66
C ALA A 160 -9.70 2.66 5.75
N ALA A 161 -8.87 2.82 6.79
CA ALA A 161 -9.09 3.83 7.82
C ALA A 161 -9.27 5.22 7.21
N GLY A 162 -10.34 5.92 7.57
CA GLY A 162 -10.70 7.23 7.05
C GLY A 162 -11.29 7.24 5.64
N GLN A 163 -11.60 6.08 5.04
CA GLN A 163 -12.23 6.05 3.72
C GLN A 163 -13.60 6.73 3.76
N GLY A 164 -13.88 7.57 2.76
CA GLY A 164 -15.12 8.35 2.67
C GLY A 164 -15.05 9.73 3.34
N ILE A 165 -14.06 9.99 4.18
CA ILE A 165 -13.92 11.25 4.93
C ILE A 165 -12.92 12.18 4.24
N LEU A 166 -13.25 13.47 4.15
CA LEU A 166 -12.30 14.53 3.85
C LEU A 166 -11.81 15.13 5.16
N ALA A 167 -10.50 15.36 5.26
CA ALA A 167 -9.87 16.07 6.37
C ALA A 167 -9.48 17.47 5.93
N VAL A 168 -9.78 18.45 6.76
CA VAL A 168 -9.32 19.83 6.58
C VAL A 168 -8.16 20.06 7.53
N GLN A 169 -7.01 20.46 7.00
CA GLN A 169 -5.80 20.73 7.73
C GLN A 169 -5.45 22.22 7.65
N GLY A 170 -4.90 22.80 8.69
CA GLY A 170 -4.45 24.19 8.73
C GLY A 170 -3.34 24.38 9.75
N ILE A 171 -2.92 25.64 9.95
CA ILE A 171 -1.85 26.00 10.90
C ILE A 171 -2.44 26.08 12.31
N ASP A 172 -1.76 25.47 13.27
CA ASP A 172 -2.15 25.54 14.67
C ASP A 172 -2.18 26.99 15.20
N GLY A 173 -3.12 27.27 16.11
CA GLY A 173 -3.23 28.55 16.79
C GLY A 173 -3.93 29.67 16.01
N LEU A 174 -4.46 29.41 14.80
CA LEU A 174 -5.31 30.35 14.07
C LEU A 174 -6.79 30.12 14.36
N ASP A 175 -7.63 31.13 14.05
CA ASP A 175 -9.07 31.04 14.20
C ASP A 175 -9.74 30.37 13.00
N TYR A 176 -10.45 29.27 13.28
CA TYR A 176 -11.18 28.45 12.30
C TYR A 176 -12.64 28.22 12.73
N GLU A 177 -13.23 29.16 13.46
CA GLU A 177 -14.63 29.12 13.94
C GLU A 177 -15.61 28.71 12.81
N PHE A 178 -15.36 29.15 11.58
CA PHE A 178 -16.19 28.84 10.42
C PHE A 178 -16.21 27.35 10.04
N LEU A 179 -15.26 26.54 10.52
CA LEU A 179 -15.23 25.08 10.30
C LEU A 179 -16.10 24.30 11.29
N LYS A 180 -16.56 24.91 12.39
CA LYS A 180 -17.38 24.22 13.42
C LYS A 180 -18.62 23.53 12.84
N GLY A 181 -19.27 24.16 11.85
CA GLY A 181 -20.43 23.58 11.17
C GLY A 181 -20.11 22.50 10.15
N TYR A 182 -18.83 22.36 9.80
CA TYR A 182 -18.34 21.34 8.84
C TYR A 182 -17.85 20.07 9.55
N ASP A 183 -17.34 20.19 10.78
CA ASP A 183 -16.79 19.05 11.52
C ASP A 183 -17.91 18.11 11.97
N ASP A 184 -17.89 16.89 11.46
CA ASP A 184 -18.86 15.84 11.78
C ASP A 184 -18.34 14.98 12.93
N LEU A 185 -18.99 15.06 14.09
CA LEU A 185 -18.56 14.37 15.30
C LEU A 185 -18.51 12.84 15.14
N GLN A 186 -19.46 12.24 14.40
CA GLN A 186 -19.47 10.79 14.22
C GLN A 186 -18.34 10.34 13.31
N ALA A 187 -18.09 11.07 12.22
CA ALA A 187 -16.94 10.81 11.33
C ALA A 187 -15.63 10.99 12.10
N HIS A 188 -15.52 11.99 12.96
CA HIS A 188 -14.35 12.25 13.79
C HIS A 188 -14.08 11.07 14.75
N GLN A 189 -15.09 10.65 15.50
CA GLN A 189 -14.94 9.53 16.46
C GLN A 189 -14.61 8.21 15.75
N ALA A 190 -15.30 7.91 14.66
CA ALA A 190 -15.00 6.71 13.86
C ALA A 190 -13.56 6.74 13.31
N ALA A 191 -13.16 7.86 12.70
CA ALA A 191 -11.82 8.05 12.16
C ALA A 191 -10.73 7.94 13.25
N THR A 192 -10.99 8.46 14.46
CA THR A 192 -10.07 8.34 15.59
C THR A 192 -9.82 6.87 15.94
N ALA A 193 -10.88 6.05 16.07
CA ALA A 193 -10.73 4.63 16.36
C ALA A 193 -9.98 3.87 15.24
N GLU A 194 -10.35 4.13 13.99
CA GLU A 194 -9.72 3.52 12.81
C GLU A 194 -8.24 3.85 12.71
N ARG A 195 -7.88 5.12 12.88
CA ARG A 195 -6.49 5.59 12.82
C ARG A 195 -5.67 5.07 14.01
N ALA A 196 -6.24 5.01 15.21
CA ALA A 196 -5.59 4.42 16.38
C ALA A 196 -5.27 2.94 16.17
N PHE A 197 -6.20 2.16 15.58
CA PHE A 197 -5.98 0.78 15.20
C PHE A 197 -4.78 0.64 14.23
N VAL A 198 -4.80 1.39 13.13
CA VAL A 198 -3.75 1.33 12.11
C VAL A 198 -2.40 1.83 12.66
N LYS A 199 -2.40 2.89 13.47
CA LYS A 199 -1.20 3.47 14.10
C LYS A 199 -0.52 2.46 15.02
N TYR A 200 -1.28 1.76 15.88
CA TYR A 200 -0.76 0.74 16.79
C TYR A 200 -0.05 -0.38 16.04
N LEU A 201 -0.58 -0.80 14.92
CA LEU A 201 -0.01 -1.86 14.07
C LEU A 201 1.13 -1.38 13.16
N ASN A 202 1.60 -0.14 13.32
CA ASN A 202 2.56 0.50 12.42
C ASN A 202 2.15 0.43 10.95
N GLY A 203 0.83 0.34 10.69
CA GLY A 203 0.25 0.29 9.37
C GLY A 203 0.23 1.67 8.70
N GLY A 204 -0.04 1.68 7.41
CA GLY A 204 -0.17 2.90 6.59
C GLY A 204 -0.78 2.56 5.22
N CYS A 205 -0.69 3.51 4.28
CA CYS A 205 -1.26 3.33 2.93
C CYS A 205 -0.68 2.12 2.17
N THR A 206 0.49 1.64 2.56
CA THR A 206 1.20 0.50 1.95
C THR A 206 1.05 -0.82 2.71
N SER A 207 0.37 -0.81 3.86
CA SER A 207 0.12 -2.01 4.66
C SER A 207 -1.22 -2.66 4.30
N PRO A 208 -1.34 -4.01 4.36
CA PRO A 208 -2.60 -4.71 4.16
C PRO A 208 -3.57 -4.65 5.35
N VAL A 209 -3.40 -3.69 6.25
CA VAL A 209 -4.26 -3.45 7.41
C VAL A 209 -5.52 -2.69 6.99
N ALA A 210 -6.66 -3.00 7.62
CA ALA A 210 -7.94 -2.33 7.42
C ALA A 210 -8.61 -1.99 8.75
N ALA A 211 -9.35 -0.90 8.80
CA ALA A 211 -10.20 -0.56 9.93
C ALA A 211 -11.41 0.27 9.49
N TYR A 212 -12.58 -0.09 10.01
CA TYR A 212 -13.84 0.60 9.75
C TYR A 212 -14.66 0.73 11.03
N GLY A 213 -14.97 1.96 11.42
CA GLY A 213 -15.83 2.31 12.55
C GLY A 213 -17.22 2.75 12.09
N GLU A 214 -18.25 2.21 12.70
CA GLU A 214 -19.64 2.58 12.50
C GLU A 214 -20.27 2.94 13.84
N ILE A 215 -20.91 4.10 13.90
CA ILE A 215 -21.67 4.53 15.10
C ILE A 215 -23.14 4.27 14.85
N LYS A 216 -23.72 3.39 15.65
CA LYS A 216 -25.14 3.06 15.62
C LYS A 216 -25.67 2.94 17.06
N ASP A 217 -26.84 3.49 17.30
CA ASP A 217 -27.50 3.46 18.63
C ASP A 217 -26.58 3.93 19.77
N GLY A 218 -25.76 4.97 19.51
CA GLY A 218 -24.82 5.53 20.47
C GLY A 218 -23.59 4.67 20.79
N GLN A 219 -23.38 3.57 20.07
CA GLN A 219 -22.23 2.67 20.21
C GLN A 219 -21.34 2.73 18.97
N LEU A 220 -20.04 2.73 19.16
CA LEU A 220 -19.05 2.59 18.09
C LEU A 220 -18.66 1.13 17.94
N LYS A 221 -19.02 0.50 16.80
CA LYS A 221 -18.50 -0.81 16.36
C LYS A 221 -17.30 -0.56 15.48
N LEU A 222 -16.12 -0.99 15.89
CA LEU A 222 -14.90 -0.97 15.09
C LEU A 222 -14.61 -2.38 14.57
N THR A 223 -14.56 -2.53 13.25
CA THR A 223 -14.12 -3.77 12.58
C THR A 223 -12.71 -3.57 12.05
N GLY A 224 -11.80 -4.52 12.30
CA GLY A 224 -10.41 -4.45 11.90
C GLY A 224 -9.93 -5.70 11.18
N LEU A 225 -8.93 -5.54 10.32
CA LEU A 225 -8.14 -6.60 9.72
C LEU A 225 -6.67 -6.36 10.05
N TYR A 226 -6.07 -7.31 10.72
CA TYR A 226 -4.64 -7.37 11.00
C TYR A 226 -3.99 -8.41 10.09
N TYR A 227 -2.80 -8.09 9.56
CA TYR A 227 -1.98 -8.98 8.75
C TYR A 227 -0.56 -9.05 9.31
N GLU A 228 -0.08 -10.25 9.53
CA GLU A 228 1.28 -10.52 9.99
C GLU A 228 2.21 -10.76 8.78
N GLU A 229 3.11 -9.81 8.53
CA GLU A 229 3.97 -9.84 7.33
C GLU A 229 4.90 -11.06 7.27
N LYS A 230 5.36 -11.55 8.44
CA LYS A 230 6.31 -12.66 8.50
C LYS A 230 5.69 -13.99 8.12
N THR A 231 4.44 -14.19 8.48
CA THR A 231 3.74 -15.47 8.30
C THR A 231 2.75 -15.44 7.14
N GLY A 232 2.36 -14.24 6.68
CA GLY A 232 1.27 -14.05 5.72
C GLY A 232 -0.12 -14.34 6.30
N HIS A 233 -0.20 -14.65 7.61
CA HIS A 233 -1.45 -14.91 8.30
C HIS A 233 -2.18 -13.60 8.62
N TYR A 234 -3.50 -13.61 8.60
CA TYR A 234 -4.30 -12.44 8.93
C TYR A 234 -5.59 -12.83 9.64
N LEU A 235 -6.08 -11.90 10.44
CA LEU A 235 -7.33 -12.04 11.18
C LEU A 235 -8.23 -10.82 10.97
N LYS A 236 -9.53 -11.10 10.92
CA LYS A 236 -10.59 -10.10 11.01
C LYS A 236 -11.24 -10.20 12.39
N GLY A 237 -11.63 -9.08 12.95
CA GLY A 237 -12.36 -9.02 14.22
C GLY A 237 -13.01 -7.68 14.44
N TYR A 238 -13.83 -7.58 15.46
CA TYR A 238 -14.50 -6.33 15.80
C TYR A 238 -14.58 -6.13 17.33
N LYS A 239 -14.75 -4.88 17.72
CA LYS A 239 -14.98 -4.48 19.11
C LYS A 239 -15.98 -3.36 19.16
N THR A 240 -16.84 -3.35 20.19
CA THR A 240 -17.83 -2.29 20.40
C THR A 240 -17.51 -1.55 21.68
N GLY A 241 -17.74 -0.24 21.68
CA GLY A 241 -17.50 0.61 22.85
C GLY A 241 -18.13 1.98 22.72
N ASN A 242 -17.90 2.82 23.73
CA ASN A 242 -18.38 4.20 23.70
C ASN A 242 -17.58 5.02 22.67
N PRO A 243 -18.23 5.81 21.80
CA PRO A 243 -17.54 6.68 20.86
C PRO A 243 -16.56 7.68 21.50
N SER A 244 -16.79 8.07 22.77
CA SER A 244 -15.85 8.93 23.52
C SER A 244 -14.50 8.25 23.82
N ASP A 245 -14.44 6.91 23.80
CA ASP A 245 -13.23 6.12 24.02
C ASP A 245 -12.64 5.58 22.71
N ALA A 246 -12.91 6.22 21.57
CA ALA A 246 -12.57 5.78 20.24
C ALA A 246 -11.08 5.37 20.08
N GLU A 247 -10.14 6.16 20.57
CA GLU A 247 -8.71 5.87 20.49
C GLU A 247 -8.33 4.60 21.27
N LYS A 248 -8.87 4.46 22.48
CA LYS A 248 -8.66 3.26 23.33
C LYS A 248 -9.27 2.02 22.67
N LEU A 249 -10.45 2.16 22.06
CA LEU A 249 -11.11 1.08 21.34
C LEU A 249 -10.26 0.59 20.18
N GLY A 250 -9.74 1.51 19.37
CA GLY A 250 -8.85 1.21 18.24
C GLY A 250 -7.59 0.46 18.67
N THR A 251 -6.88 1.00 19.65
CA THR A 251 -5.65 0.40 20.19
C THR A 251 -5.92 -0.98 20.80
N SER A 252 -7.04 -1.12 21.56
CA SER A 252 -7.40 -2.38 22.20
C SER A 252 -7.71 -3.49 21.19
N LEU A 253 -8.48 -3.20 20.13
CA LEU A 253 -8.76 -4.15 19.06
C LEU A 253 -7.49 -4.57 18.33
N ALA A 254 -6.61 -3.60 18.02
CA ALA A 254 -5.35 -3.87 17.34
C ALA A 254 -4.47 -4.84 18.12
N LYS A 255 -4.32 -4.60 19.42
CA LYS A 255 -3.57 -5.46 20.34
C LYS A 255 -4.17 -6.88 20.41
N GLU A 256 -5.50 -6.96 20.55
CA GLU A 256 -6.21 -8.24 20.60
C GLU A 256 -5.99 -9.08 19.35
N LEU A 257 -6.17 -8.48 18.15
CA LEU A 257 -5.96 -9.20 16.89
C LEU A 257 -4.51 -9.62 16.68
N GLN A 258 -3.55 -8.78 17.06
CA GLN A 258 -2.13 -9.12 16.99
C GLN A 258 -1.77 -10.29 17.90
N GLU A 259 -2.30 -10.32 19.12
CA GLU A 259 -2.07 -11.42 20.07
C GLU A 259 -2.73 -12.73 19.60
N ARG A 260 -3.99 -12.66 19.17
CA ARG A 260 -4.72 -13.81 18.63
C ARG A 260 -4.04 -14.40 17.39
N CYS A 261 -3.61 -13.55 16.47
CA CYS A 261 -2.90 -13.98 15.27
C CYS A 261 -1.65 -14.82 15.60
N LYS A 262 -0.91 -14.42 16.64
CA LYS A 262 0.26 -15.17 17.11
C LYS A 262 -0.12 -16.54 17.70
N VAL A 263 -1.22 -16.62 18.43
CA VAL A 263 -1.71 -17.87 19.05
C VAL A 263 -2.22 -18.82 17.97
N GLU A 264 -3.15 -18.36 17.13
CA GLU A 264 -3.76 -19.16 16.07
C GLU A 264 -2.71 -19.69 15.08
N TYR A 265 -1.68 -18.90 14.76
CA TYR A 265 -0.57 -19.35 13.93
C TYR A 265 0.22 -20.50 14.59
N LYS A 266 0.45 -20.45 15.90
CA LYS A 266 1.12 -21.54 16.64
C LYS A 266 0.28 -22.81 16.70
N GLU A 267 -1.03 -22.66 16.88
CA GLU A 267 -1.97 -23.80 17.01
C GLU A 267 -2.25 -24.47 15.66
N SER A 268 -2.14 -23.75 14.55
CA SER A 268 -2.36 -24.30 13.20
C SER A 268 -1.33 -25.37 12.80
N GLY A 269 -0.32 -25.61 13.63
CA GLY A 269 0.74 -26.60 13.34
C GLY A 269 1.58 -26.25 12.12
N LEU A 270 1.36 -25.08 11.52
CA LEU A 270 2.28 -24.45 10.59
C LEU A 270 3.50 -24.02 11.40
N GLN A 271 4.21 -25.04 11.95
CA GLN A 271 5.55 -24.79 12.47
C GLN A 271 6.30 -24.05 11.37
N GLU A 272 7.03 -23.03 11.79
CA GLU A 272 8.13 -22.49 11.00
C GLU A 272 8.83 -23.70 10.37
N ASP A 273 8.48 -24.02 9.11
CA ASP A 273 9.38 -24.81 8.30
C ASP A 273 10.70 -24.12 8.43
N ASN A 274 11.57 -24.74 9.23
CA ASN A 274 12.93 -24.30 9.51
C ASN A 274 13.15 -22.86 9.06
N LYS A 275 13.16 -21.91 9.97
CA LYS A 275 13.92 -20.69 9.76
C LYS A 275 15.30 -21.14 9.33
N LYS A 276 15.49 -21.35 8.02
CA LYS A 276 16.80 -21.10 7.45
C LYS A 276 17.09 -19.69 7.86
N GLU A 277 18.05 -19.51 8.74
CA GLU A 277 18.58 -18.18 9.04
C GLU A 277 18.65 -17.43 7.73
N PRO A 278 18.21 -16.16 7.66
CA PRO A 278 18.23 -15.43 6.40
C PRO A 278 19.62 -15.60 5.80
N GLY A 279 19.68 -16.25 4.63
CA GLY A 279 20.94 -16.58 4.00
C GLY A 279 21.77 -15.30 3.83
N LYS A 280 23.05 -15.36 4.12
CA LYS A 280 23.94 -14.23 3.92
C LYS A 280 24.13 -14.03 2.42
N VAL A 281 23.85 -12.86 1.92
CA VAL A 281 24.14 -12.46 0.55
C VAL A 281 25.46 -11.69 0.54
N TRP A 282 26.39 -12.15 -0.32
CA TRP A 282 27.67 -11.53 -0.53
C TRP A 282 27.74 -10.99 -1.96
N LEU A 283 28.12 -9.74 -2.12
CA LEU A 283 28.49 -9.17 -3.40
C LEU A 283 30.02 -9.28 -3.52
N VAL A 284 30.48 -10.12 -4.45
CA VAL A 284 31.90 -10.42 -4.63
C VAL A 284 32.35 -9.93 -6.00
N GLY A 285 33.34 -9.03 -6.04
CA GLY A 285 33.96 -8.62 -7.30
C GLY A 285 34.88 -9.73 -7.80
N ALA A 286 34.65 -10.18 -9.04
CA ALA A 286 35.43 -11.24 -9.68
C ALA A 286 36.77 -10.74 -10.29
N GLY A 287 37.03 -9.42 -10.27
CA GLY A 287 38.22 -8.84 -10.88
C GLY A 287 38.24 -8.99 -12.42
N PRO A 288 39.39 -8.83 -13.07
CA PRO A 288 39.51 -8.90 -14.54
C PRO A 288 39.54 -10.36 -15.09
N GLY A 289 39.07 -11.33 -14.30
CA GLY A 289 39.02 -12.74 -14.72
C GLY A 289 40.22 -13.59 -14.33
N ASP A 290 41.32 -13.00 -13.84
CA ASP A 290 42.50 -13.72 -13.36
C ASP A 290 42.28 -14.19 -11.90
N VAL A 291 42.40 -15.52 -11.70
CA VAL A 291 42.26 -16.17 -10.39
C VAL A 291 43.27 -15.62 -9.35
N GLY A 292 44.45 -15.23 -9.79
CA GLY A 292 45.51 -14.66 -8.94
C GLY A 292 45.15 -13.29 -8.35
N LEU A 293 44.21 -12.59 -8.97
CA LEU A 293 43.71 -11.28 -8.53
C LEU A 293 42.40 -11.38 -7.72
N PHE A 294 41.88 -12.60 -7.54
CA PHE A 294 40.68 -12.83 -6.75
C PHE A 294 41.01 -12.74 -5.25
N THR A 295 40.21 -11.98 -4.51
CA THR A 295 40.52 -11.77 -3.07
C THR A 295 40.37 -13.06 -2.26
N MET A 296 41.21 -13.27 -1.27
CA MET A 296 41.11 -14.43 -0.36
C MET A 296 39.74 -14.50 0.31
N LYS A 297 39.17 -13.36 0.71
CA LYS A 297 37.83 -13.31 1.28
C LYS A 297 36.74 -13.72 0.28
N GLY A 298 36.85 -13.30 -0.97
CA GLY A 298 35.98 -13.72 -2.04
C GLY A 298 36.01 -15.21 -2.27
N ALA A 299 37.21 -15.82 -2.30
CA ALA A 299 37.38 -17.25 -2.41
C ALA A 299 36.72 -18.05 -1.29
N GLN A 300 36.96 -17.63 -0.02
CA GLN A 300 36.33 -18.24 1.16
C GLN A 300 34.79 -18.20 1.13
N VAL A 301 34.21 -17.07 0.69
CA VAL A 301 32.77 -16.92 0.56
C VAL A 301 32.23 -17.82 -0.56
N LEU A 302 32.94 -17.88 -1.67
CA LEU A 302 32.54 -18.68 -2.83
C LEU A 302 32.54 -20.19 -2.51
N GLU A 303 33.54 -20.68 -1.78
CA GLU A 303 33.67 -22.08 -1.34
C GLU A 303 32.58 -22.53 -0.37
N GLN A 304 31.89 -21.58 0.29
CA GLN A 304 30.80 -21.84 1.26
C GLN A 304 29.42 -21.50 0.70
N ALA A 305 29.32 -21.13 -0.57
CA ALA A 305 28.08 -20.67 -1.15
C ALA A 305 27.13 -21.83 -1.49
N ASP A 306 25.85 -21.72 -1.14
CA ASP A 306 24.79 -22.63 -1.55
C ASP A 306 24.24 -22.28 -2.94
N VAL A 307 24.29 -21.00 -3.31
CA VAL A 307 23.84 -20.46 -4.59
C VAL A 307 24.82 -19.39 -5.08
N VAL A 308 25.25 -19.49 -6.31
CA VAL A 308 26.11 -18.49 -6.96
C VAL A 308 25.41 -17.93 -8.18
N VAL A 309 25.19 -16.61 -8.18
CA VAL A 309 24.65 -15.85 -9.31
C VAL A 309 25.83 -15.13 -9.96
N TYR A 310 26.06 -15.37 -11.25
CA TYR A 310 27.22 -14.80 -11.96
C TYR A 310 26.85 -14.38 -13.39
N ASP A 311 27.63 -13.50 -13.95
CA ASP A 311 27.53 -13.10 -15.36
C ASP A 311 28.62 -13.75 -16.24
N SER A 312 28.55 -13.53 -17.54
CA SER A 312 29.48 -14.09 -18.51
C SER A 312 30.90 -13.49 -18.44
N LEU A 313 31.14 -12.47 -17.62
CA LEU A 313 32.46 -11.84 -17.46
C LEU A 313 33.32 -12.53 -16.40
N VAL A 314 32.74 -13.43 -15.61
CA VAL A 314 33.47 -14.19 -14.60
C VAL A 314 34.36 -15.23 -15.25
N GLY A 315 35.68 -15.14 -14.98
CA GLY A 315 36.66 -16.08 -15.53
C GLY A 315 36.45 -17.55 -15.10
N GLN A 316 36.66 -18.48 -16.00
CA GLN A 316 36.48 -19.93 -15.76
C GLN A 316 37.21 -20.41 -14.51
N GLY A 317 38.44 -19.94 -14.28
CA GLY A 317 39.23 -20.30 -13.09
C GLY A 317 38.59 -19.91 -11.75
N ILE A 318 37.74 -18.92 -11.72
CA ILE A 318 36.98 -18.55 -10.51
C ILE A 318 35.78 -19.50 -10.33
N LEU A 319 35.12 -19.86 -11.44
CA LEU A 319 33.96 -20.78 -11.42
C LEU A 319 34.35 -22.19 -10.94
N THR A 320 35.59 -22.63 -11.15
CA THR A 320 36.07 -23.95 -10.70
C THR A 320 36.23 -24.04 -9.16
N ARG A 321 36.18 -22.89 -8.43
CA ARG A 321 36.23 -22.88 -6.98
C ARG A 321 34.87 -23.03 -6.33
N ILE A 322 33.79 -23.00 -7.11
CA ILE A 322 32.44 -23.14 -6.60
C ILE A 322 32.20 -24.61 -6.23
N PRO A 323 31.63 -24.88 -5.03
CA PRO A 323 31.29 -26.23 -4.62
C PRO A 323 30.34 -26.90 -5.65
N ALA A 324 30.56 -28.19 -5.93
CA ALA A 324 29.69 -28.96 -6.81
C ALA A 324 28.24 -29.06 -6.31
N SER A 325 28.01 -28.82 -5.00
CA SER A 325 26.70 -28.77 -4.35
C SER A 325 25.98 -27.44 -4.56
N ALA A 326 26.68 -26.38 -4.96
CA ALA A 326 26.11 -25.06 -5.10
C ALA A 326 25.26 -24.93 -6.38
N LYS A 327 24.11 -24.27 -6.27
CA LYS A 327 23.28 -23.94 -7.42
C LYS A 327 23.86 -22.77 -8.20
N LEU A 328 24.17 -22.98 -9.48
CA LEU A 328 24.69 -21.95 -10.37
C LEU A 328 23.57 -21.28 -11.18
N ILE A 329 23.56 -19.96 -11.20
CA ILE A 329 22.61 -19.15 -11.97
C ILE A 329 23.40 -18.14 -12.80
N ASN A 330 23.46 -18.37 -14.12
CA ASN A 330 24.06 -17.44 -15.05
C ASN A 330 23.03 -16.37 -15.45
N VAL A 331 23.32 -15.12 -15.20
CA VAL A 331 22.49 -13.94 -15.56
C VAL A 331 23.13 -13.09 -16.68
N GLY A 332 24.24 -13.54 -17.24
CA GLY A 332 24.93 -12.86 -18.35
C GLY A 332 24.06 -12.84 -19.61
N LYS A 333 24.02 -11.72 -20.28
CA LYS A 333 23.35 -11.59 -21.58
C LYS A 333 24.14 -12.39 -22.61
N THR A 334 23.49 -13.35 -23.24
CA THR A 334 24.09 -14.22 -24.28
C THR A 334 24.22 -13.55 -25.65
N CYS A 335 23.86 -12.29 -25.82
CA CYS A 335 23.92 -11.57 -27.10
C CYS A 335 24.45 -10.13 -26.89
N TRP A 336 25.75 -9.97 -27.13
CA TRP A 336 26.25 -8.76 -27.79
C TRP A 336 26.20 -9.04 -29.28
N PRO A 337 25.66 -8.16 -30.14
CA PRO A 337 25.91 -8.27 -31.58
C PRO A 337 27.43 -8.12 -31.79
N PRO A 338 27.99 -8.82 -32.80
CA PRO A 338 29.41 -8.74 -33.11
C PRO A 338 29.75 -7.26 -33.32
N TYR A 339 30.88 -6.85 -32.81
CA TYR A 339 31.42 -5.52 -32.93
C TYR A 339 31.26 -5.02 -34.36
N TYR A 340 30.61 -3.88 -34.54
CA TYR A 340 30.72 -3.08 -35.75
C TYR A 340 32.17 -2.57 -35.82
N VAL A 341 32.93 -3.13 -36.72
CA VAL A 341 34.23 -2.58 -37.16
C VAL A 341 33.91 -1.53 -38.22
N PRO A 342 34.13 -0.23 -37.96
CA PRO A 342 33.97 0.78 -39.01
C PRO A 342 35.12 0.63 -40.02
N GLY A 343 34.78 0.30 -41.23
CA GLY A 343 35.69 0.37 -42.37
C GLY A 343 36.15 -0.94 -42.95
N GLU A 344 35.32 -1.56 -43.78
CA GLU A 344 35.68 -2.21 -45.04
C GLU A 344 34.44 -2.16 -45.92
N ASP A 345 34.64 -1.59 -47.12
CA ASP A 345 33.64 -1.28 -48.15
C ASP A 345 32.87 -2.48 -48.69
#